data_ed1c0f981fe0cc4fdd94878ceb7ea443
#
_entry.id   ed1c0f981fe0cc4fdd94878ceb7ea443
#
_cell.length_a   1.000
_cell.length_b   1.000
_cell.length_c   1.000
_cell.angle_alpha   90.00
_cell.angle_beta   90.00
_cell.angle_gamma   90.00
#
_symmetry.space_group_name_H-M   'P 1'
#
loop_
_entity.id
_entity.type
_entity.pdbx_description
1 polymer ?
#
loop_
_entity_poly.entity_id
_entity_poly.type
_entity_poly.pdbx_seq_one_letter_code
_entity_poly.pdbx_strand_id
1 'polypeptide(L)'
;ALRPVFQKENGTVTAGNASGLNDGAGAVLLMTASAAKARGVKPMARLVSYGHAGVEPKYMGIGPVPATRIALEKAGLTVGQMDVIEANEAFAAQACAVSKELGFDPAKVNPNGSGISLGHPIGATGAIITVKALHELNRIQGRYALVTMCIGGGQGIAAIFERA
;
A
#
# COMPACT_ATOMS: atom_id res chain seq x y z
N ALA A 1 -14.31 24.61 10.44
CA ALA A 1 -14.17 23.18 10.69
C ALA A 1 -14.99 22.39 9.66
N LEU A 2 -14.44 21.27 9.13
CA LEU A 2 -15.14 20.40 8.20
C LEU A 2 -16.22 19.59 8.93
N ARG A 3 -17.32 19.31 8.25
CA ARG A 3 -18.41 18.51 8.83
C ARG A 3 -18.09 17.02 8.74
N PRO A 4 -18.43 16.21 9.76
CA PRO A 4 -18.38 14.75 9.65
C PRO A 4 -19.29 14.23 8.55
N VAL A 5 -18.83 13.23 7.78
CA VAL A 5 -19.57 12.72 6.62
C VAL A 5 -20.40 11.46 6.90
N PHE A 6 -20.00 10.63 7.87
CA PHE A 6 -20.68 9.36 8.17
C PHE A 6 -21.54 9.43 9.43
N GLN A 7 -21.07 10.06 10.48
CA GLN A 7 -21.75 10.19 11.74
C GLN A 7 -21.92 11.67 12.08
N LYS A 8 -23.15 12.16 12.15
CA LYS A 8 -23.45 13.59 12.35
C LYS A 8 -23.01 14.10 13.71
N GLU A 9 -23.23 13.31 14.75
CA GLU A 9 -22.88 13.64 16.14
C GLU A 9 -21.60 12.91 16.54
N ASN A 10 -20.60 13.64 17.03
CA ASN A 10 -19.30 13.10 17.46
C ASN A 10 -18.52 12.33 16.37
N GLY A 11 -18.87 12.49 15.11
CA GLY A 11 -18.13 11.91 14.01
C GLY A 11 -16.77 12.59 13.81
N THR A 12 -15.77 11.81 13.45
CA THR A 12 -14.39 12.27 13.28
C THR A 12 -13.91 12.23 11.83
N VAL A 13 -14.60 11.49 10.95
CA VAL A 13 -14.23 11.37 9.54
C VAL A 13 -14.85 12.51 8.73
N THR A 14 -13.99 13.27 8.07
CA THR A 14 -14.36 14.44 7.27
C THR A 14 -13.72 14.36 5.89
N ALA A 15 -14.11 15.22 4.96
CA ALA A 15 -13.48 15.32 3.64
C ALA A 15 -11.99 15.71 3.69
N GLY A 16 -11.48 16.21 4.82
CA GLY A 16 -10.07 16.59 4.97
C GLY A 16 -9.17 15.52 5.57
N ASN A 17 -9.76 14.42 6.09
CA ASN A 17 -8.99 13.33 6.71
C ASN A 17 -9.41 11.94 6.19
N ALA A 18 -9.99 11.90 5.01
CA ALA A 18 -10.33 10.71 4.26
C ALA A 18 -9.97 10.89 2.79
N SER A 19 -9.70 9.81 2.10
CA SER A 19 -9.48 9.84 0.65
C SER A 19 -10.75 10.22 -0.11
N GLY A 20 -10.59 10.90 -1.24
CA GLY A 20 -11.67 11.04 -2.21
C GLY A 20 -11.93 9.75 -2.97
N LEU A 21 -13.17 9.59 -3.47
CA LEU A 21 -13.49 8.61 -4.50
C LEU A 21 -13.14 9.22 -5.85
N ASN A 22 -12.24 8.59 -6.59
CA ASN A 22 -11.64 9.18 -7.78
C ASN A 22 -11.66 8.18 -8.93
N ASP A 23 -11.64 8.69 -10.14
CA ASP A 23 -11.32 7.91 -11.32
C ASP A 23 -9.79 7.81 -11.48
N GLY A 24 -9.33 6.67 -11.96
CA GLY A 24 -7.90 6.45 -12.19
C GLY A 24 -7.63 5.10 -12.82
N ALA A 25 -6.45 4.98 -13.40
CA ALA A 25 -5.97 3.74 -13.99
C ALA A 25 -4.48 3.54 -13.67
N GLY A 26 -4.07 2.29 -13.59
CA GLY A 26 -2.69 1.89 -13.46
C GLY A 26 -2.46 0.59 -14.23
N ALA A 27 -1.28 0.43 -14.82
CA ALA A 27 -0.91 -0.78 -15.54
C ALA A 27 0.46 -1.27 -15.08
N VAL A 28 0.56 -2.58 -14.87
CA VAL A 28 1.82 -3.28 -14.61
C VAL A 28 1.94 -4.45 -15.57
N LEU A 29 3.12 -4.61 -16.16
CA LEU A 29 3.43 -5.76 -16.99
C LEU A 29 4.14 -6.82 -16.15
N LEU A 30 3.52 -7.98 -16.03
CA LEU A 30 4.05 -9.12 -15.28
C LEU A 30 4.49 -10.23 -16.24
N MET A 31 5.64 -10.80 -15.96
CA MET A 31 6.12 -11.98 -16.68
C MET A 31 7.10 -12.78 -15.83
N THR A 32 7.38 -14.00 -16.21
CA THR A 32 8.43 -14.79 -15.57
C THR A 32 9.81 -14.23 -15.90
N ALA A 33 10.79 -14.48 -15.01
CA ALA A 33 12.18 -14.08 -15.25
C ALA A 33 12.73 -14.65 -16.59
N SER A 34 12.36 -15.90 -16.92
CA SER A 34 12.75 -16.54 -18.17
C SER A 34 12.15 -15.83 -19.41
N ALA A 35 10.88 -15.41 -19.32
CA ALA A 35 10.24 -14.67 -20.41
C ALA A 35 10.85 -13.26 -20.58
N ALA A 36 11.18 -12.57 -19.49
CA ALA A 36 11.85 -11.28 -19.54
C ALA A 36 13.21 -11.40 -20.22
N LYS A 37 14.02 -12.40 -19.83
CA LYS A 37 15.32 -12.68 -20.42
C LYS A 37 15.20 -12.99 -21.93
N ALA A 38 14.26 -13.86 -22.31
CA ALA A 38 14.05 -14.24 -23.70
C ALA A 38 13.63 -13.06 -24.60
N ARG A 39 12.98 -12.04 -24.02
CA ARG A 39 12.52 -10.83 -24.72
C ARG A 39 13.49 -9.65 -24.60
N GLY A 40 14.61 -9.80 -23.91
CA GLY A 40 15.55 -8.71 -23.67
C GLY A 40 14.97 -7.58 -22.82
N VAL A 41 13.92 -7.85 -22.03
CA VAL A 41 13.28 -6.85 -21.16
C VAL A 41 14.00 -6.82 -19.82
N LYS A 42 14.42 -5.62 -19.40
CA LYS A 42 14.96 -5.41 -18.05
C LYS A 42 13.82 -5.21 -17.07
N PRO A 43 13.65 -6.08 -16.05
CA PRO A 43 12.63 -5.87 -15.01
C PRO A 43 12.94 -4.63 -14.17
N MET A 44 11.92 -3.96 -13.69
CA MET A 44 12.09 -2.92 -12.65
C MET A 44 12.28 -3.54 -11.27
N ALA A 45 11.56 -4.62 -11.01
CA ALA A 45 11.60 -5.32 -9.73
C ALA A 45 11.10 -6.76 -9.86
N ARG A 46 11.35 -7.55 -8.85
CA ARG A 46 10.82 -8.89 -8.64
C ARG A 46 9.76 -8.85 -7.51
N LEU A 47 8.61 -9.48 -7.71
CA LEU A 47 7.68 -9.77 -6.64
C LEU A 47 8.29 -10.86 -5.75
N VAL A 48 8.61 -10.52 -4.50
CA VAL A 48 9.23 -11.43 -3.51
C VAL A 48 8.18 -12.29 -2.84
N SER A 49 7.14 -11.64 -2.32
CA SER A 49 6.05 -12.30 -1.60
C SER A 49 4.79 -11.45 -1.62
N TYR A 50 3.69 -12.07 -1.24
CA TYR A 50 2.46 -11.36 -0.93
C TYR A 50 1.71 -12.03 0.22
N GLY A 51 0.92 -11.22 0.93
CA GLY A 51 0.04 -11.65 2.01
C GLY A 51 -1.37 -11.11 1.79
N HIS A 52 -2.35 -11.92 2.16
CA HIS A 52 -3.76 -11.56 2.17
C HIS A 52 -4.34 -12.04 3.49
N ALA A 53 -5.15 -11.23 4.15
CA ALA A 53 -5.73 -11.56 5.44
C ALA A 53 -7.13 -10.98 5.59
N GLY A 54 -7.95 -11.68 6.37
CA GLY A 54 -9.25 -11.21 6.83
C GLY A 54 -9.16 -10.60 8.22
N VAL A 55 -10.01 -9.61 8.48
CA VAL A 55 -10.26 -9.02 9.80
C VAL A 55 -11.75 -8.83 9.99
N GLU A 56 -12.20 -8.54 11.20
CA GLU A 56 -13.60 -8.20 11.43
C GLU A 56 -14.01 -7.02 10.54
N PRO A 57 -15.11 -7.13 9.75
CA PRO A 57 -15.53 -6.10 8.80
C PRO A 57 -15.68 -4.71 9.40
N LYS A 58 -16.11 -4.60 10.66
CA LYS A 58 -16.24 -3.36 11.40
C LYS A 58 -14.90 -2.60 11.53
N TYR A 59 -13.80 -3.33 11.51
CA TYR A 59 -12.44 -2.79 11.62
C TYR A 59 -11.62 -3.02 10.35
N MET A 60 -12.26 -2.96 9.19
CA MET A 60 -11.63 -3.29 7.90
C MET A 60 -10.32 -2.53 7.65
N GLY A 61 -10.21 -1.31 8.14
CA GLY A 61 -9.03 -0.47 7.95
C GLY A 61 -7.73 -1.04 8.54
N ILE A 62 -7.83 -1.99 9.49
CA ILE A 62 -6.65 -2.65 10.08
C ILE A 62 -6.16 -3.86 9.24
N GLY A 63 -6.89 -4.26 8.19
CA GLY A 63 -6.54 -5.38 7.31
C GLY A 63 -5.10 -5.41 6.80
N PRO A 64 -4.46 -4.26 6.47
CA PRO A 64 -3.05 -4.21 6.10
C PRO A 64 -2.09 -4.81 7.13
N VAL A 65 -2.42 -4.78 8.42
CA VAL A 65 -1.52 -5.26 9.48
C VAL A 65 -1.26 -6.77 9.37
N PRO A 66 -2.27 -7.66 9.46
CA PRO A 66 -2.03 -9.08 9.30
C PRO A 66 -1.55 -9.45 7.89
N ALA A 67 -2.01 -8.77 6.85
CA ALA A 67 -1.55 -9.02 5.49
C ALA A 67 -0.05 -8.73 5.32
N THR A 68 0.43 -7.62 5.87
CA THR A 68 1.85 -7.25 5.85
C THR A 68 2.70 -8.23 6.66
N ARG A 69 2.25 -8.65 7.85
CA ARG A 69 2.94 -9.66 8.66
C ARG A 69 3.13 -10.98 7.89
N ILE A 70 2.08 -11.45 7.22
CA ILE A 70 2.14 -12.65 6.36
C ILE A 70 3.12 -12.47 5.20
N ALA A 71 3.12 -11.31 4.52
CA ALA A 71 4.02 -11.05 3.42
C ALA A 71 5.49 -11.01 3.88
N LEU A 72 5.77 -10.36 5.00
CA LEU A 72 7.09 -10.29 5.61
C LEU A 72 7.59 -11.67 6.06
N GLU A 73 6.77 -12.44 6.74
CA GLU A 73 7.09 -13.81 7.17
C GLU A 73 7.48 -14.70 5.98
N LYS A 74 6.66 -14.70 4.92
CA LYS A 74 6.95 -15.45 3.68
C LYS A 74 8.25 -15.03 3.01
N ALA A 75 8.61 -13.76 3.10
CA ALA A 75 9.84 -13.23 2.53
C ALA A 75 11.06 -13.46 3.42
N GLY A 76 10.89 -13.82 4.69
CA GLY A 76 11.96 -13.83 5.69
C GLY A 76 12.54 -12.43 5.96
N LEU A 77 11.70 -11.39 5.84
CA LEU A 77 12.08 -9.99 5.96
C LEU A 77 11.39 -9.30 7.15
N THR A 78 11.93 -8.17 7.56
CA THR A 78 11.35 -7.29 8.59
C THR A 78 10.93 -5.95 7.99
N VAL A 79 10.05 -5.23 8.67
CA VAL A 79 9.64 -3.86 8.29
C VAL A 79 10.84 -2.92 8.16
N GLY A 80 11.83 -3.04 9.05
CA GLY A 80 13.03 -2.19 9.04
C GLY A 80 13.88 -2.30 7.76
N GLN A 81 13.76 -3.42 7.03
CA GLN A 81 14.46 -3.64 5.77
C GLN A 81 13.76 -3.03 4.55
N MET A 82 12.56 -2.50 4.72
CA MET A 82 11.86 -1.79 3.65
C MET A 82 12.48 -0.39 3.46
N ASP A 83 12.77 -0.04 2.22
CA ASP A 83 13.28 1.29 1.84
C ASP A 83 12.15 2.23 1.42
N VAL A 84 11.08 1.66 0.85
CA VAL A 84 9.86 2.36 0.46
C VAL A 84 8.65 1.60 0.99
N ILE A 85 7.70 2.31 1.56
CA ILE A 85 6.41 1.77 2.00
C ILE A 85 5.30 2.60 1.37
N GLU A 86 4.51 1.99 0.51
CA GLU A 86 3.28 2.56 -0.01
C GLU A 86 2.09 1.92 0.71
N ALA A 87 1.58 2.60 1.72
CA ALA A 87 0.41 2.18 2.51
C ALA A 87 -0.76 3.09 2.17
N ASN A 88 -1.81 2.55 1.55
CA ASN A 88 -2.94 3.38 1.11
C ASN A 88 -3.64 4.07 2.27
N GLU A 89 -3.86 5.36 2.13
CA GLU A 89 -4.54 6.22 3.11
C GLU A 89 -6.03 6.35 2.76
N ALA A 90 -6.82 5.29 2.97
CA ALA A 90 -8.27 5.40 2.83
C ALA A 90 -8.86 6.40 3.83
N PHE A 91 -8.35 6.38 5.07
CA PHE A 91 -8.70 7.29 6.17
C PHE A 91 -7.44 7.60 6.99
N ALA A 92 -7.29 8.83 7.47
CA ALA A 92 -6.13 9.22 8.28
C ALA A 92 -6.01 8.37 9.56
N ALA A 93 -7.11 8.16 10.27
CA ALA A 93 -7.12 7.34 11.49
C ALA A 93 -6.69 5.88 11.19
N GLN A 94 -7.13 5.33 10.06
CA GLN A 94 -6.73 4.00 9.59
C GLN A 94 -5.23 3.96 9.26
N ALA A 95 -4.71 4.93 8.52
CA ALA A 95 -3.30 5.01 8.15
C ALA A 95 -2.39 5.12 9.38
N CYS A 96 -2.77 5.96 10.35
CA CYS A 96 -2.08 6.09 11.64
C CYS A 96 -2.09 4.78 12.43
N ALA A 97 -3.22 4.08 12.50
CA ALA A 97 -3.33 2.81 13.20
C ALA A 97 -2.44 1.73 12.57
N VAL A 98 -2.45 1.59 11.24
CA VAL A 98 -1.61 0.64 10.51
C VAL A 98 -0.12 0.94 10.72
N SER A 99 0.28 2.21 10.59
CA SER A 99 1.67 2.65 10.78
C SER A 99 2.16 2.36 12.20
N LYS A 100 1.34 2.63 13.21
CA LYS A 100 1.64 2.35 14.61
C LYS A 100 1.79 0.86 14.89
N GLU A 101 0.84 0.04 14.43
CA GLU A 101 0.83 -1.41 14.65
C GLU A 101 1.98 -2.15 13.98
N LEU A 102 2.44 -1.64 12.84
CA LEU A 102 3.55 -2.22 12.08
C LEU A 102 4.91 -1.57 12.39
N GLY A 103 4.93 -0.48 13.15
CA GLY A 103 6.16 0.24 13.47
C GLY A 103 6.81 0.86 12.24
N PHE A 104 6.02 1.42 11.34
CA PHE A 104 6.54 2.05 10.13
C PHE A 104 7.38 3.30 10.46
N ASP A 105 8.51 3.43 9.80
CA ASP A 105 9.30 4.66 9.80
C ASP A 105 8.59 5.71 8.91
N PRO A 106 8.12 6.83 9.47
CA PRO A 106 7.41 7.85 8.71
C PRO A 106 8.20 8.42 7.52
N ALA A 107 9.54 8.40 7.60
CA ALA A 107 10.38 8.90 6.50
C ALA A 107 10.33 8.02 5.24
N LYS A 108 9.88 6.77 5.38
CA LYS A 108 9.78 5.79 4.29
C LYS A 108 8.36 5.57 3.78
N VAL A 109 7.35 6.14 4.47
CA VAL A 109 5.94 5.91 4.16
C VAL A 109 5.41 6.96 3.21
N ASN A 110 4.83 6.52 2.09
CA ASN A 110 4.14 7.37 1.13
C ASN A 110 4.93 8.63 0.74
N PRO A 111 6.20 8.51 0.35
CA PRO A 111 7.08 9.67 0.16
C PRO A 111 6.56 10.66 -0.91
N ASN A 112 5.71 10.19 -1.81
CA ASN A 112 5.13 10.98 -2.91
C ASN A 112 3.62 11.19 -2.74
N GLY A 113 3.11 11.21 -1.51
CA GLY A 113 1.69 11.32 -1.22
C GLY A 113 0.93 9.99 -1.34
N SER A 114 -0.33 9.97 -0.90
CA SER A 114 -1.17 8.76 -0.94
C SER A 114 -2.66 9.13 -1.09
N GLY A 115 -3.56 8.26 -0.68
CA GLY A 115 -4.99 8.37 -0.94
C GLY A 115 -5.63 9.70 -0.51
N ILE A 116 -5.21 10.30 0.60
CA ILE A 116 -5.77 11.57 1.07
C ILE A 116 -5.36 12.73 0.17
N SER A 117 -4.09 12.77 -0.24
CA SER A 117 -3.55 13.89 -1.03
C SER A 117 -3.74 13.72 -2.54
N LEU A 118 -3.71 12.49 -3.04
CA LEU A 118 -3.73 12.20 -4.49
C LEU A 118 -5.07 11.64 -4.97
N GLY A 119 -5.84 11.00 -4.06
CA GLY A 119 -7.07 10.30 -4.39
C GLY A 119 -6.95 8.77 -4.29
N HIS A 120 -8.11 8.12 -4.25
CA HIS A 120 -8.21 6.68 -4.11
C HIS A 120 -9.18 6.10 -5.16
N PRO A 121 -8.71 5.90 -6.40
CA PRO A 121 -9.48 5.17 -7.41
C PRO A 121 -9.50 3.69 -7.04
N ILE A 122 -10.51 3.26 -6.30
CA ILE A 122 -10.58 2.00 -5.56
C ILE A 122 -10.14 0.79 -6.41
N GLY A 123 -10.62 0.68 -7.64
CA GLY A 123 -10.27 -0.42 -8.55
C GLY A 123 -8.85 -0.35 -9.13
N ALA A 124 -8.19 0.80 -9.07
CA ALA A 124 -6.87 1.03 -9.66
C ALA A 124 -5.75 1.24 -8.61
N THR A 125 -6.10 1.55 -7.36
CA THR A 125 -5.12 1.97 -6.34
C THR A 125 -3.99 0.97 -6.15
N GLY A 126 -4.29 -0.33 -6.12
CA GLY A 126 -3.25 -1.36 -5.96
C GLY A 126 -2.18 -1.30 -7.06
N ALA A 127 -2.57 -1.11 -8.32
CA ALA A 127 -1.64 -0.91 -9.44
C ALA A 127 -0.89 0.42 -9.32
N ILE A 128 -1.59 1.50 -8.99
CA ILE A 128 -1.00 2.84 -8.87
C ILE A 128 0.06 2.91 -7.79
N ILE A 129 -0.23 2.43 -6.57
CA ILE A 129 0.75 2.47 -5.47
C ILE A 129 1.91 1.49 -5.71
N THR A 130 1.68 0.40 -6.45
CA THR A 130 2.77 -0.47 -6.91
C THR A 130 3.69 0.28 -7.87
N VAL A 131 3.16 0.93 -8.89
CA VAL A 131 3.94 1.75 -9.84
C VAL A 131 4.72 2.83 -9.10
N LYS A 132 4.08 3.57 -8.18
CA LYS A 132 4.73 4.58 -7.35
C LYS A 132 5.90 4.00 -6.54
N ALA A 133 5.66 2.88 -5.85
CA ALA A 133 6.68 2.20 -5.06
C ALA A 133 7.90 1.81 -5.91
N LEU A 134 7.68 1.24 -7.10
CA LEU A 134 8.75 0.80 -7.98
C LEU A 134 9.56 1.97 -8.55
N HIS A 135 8.91 3.06 -8.92
CA HIS A 135 9.60 4.27 -9.40
C HIS A 135 10.41 4.92 -8.29
N GLU A 136 9.84 5.05 -7.09
CA GLU A 136 10.54 5.62 -5.93
C GLU A 136 11.73 4.74 -5.53
N LEU A 137 11.53 3.43 -5.46
CA LEU A 137 12.59 2.47 -5.14
C LEU A 137 13.78 2.59 -6.11
N ASN A 138 13.49 2.77 -7.41
CA ASN A 138 14.53 3.02 -8.41
C ASN A 138 15.18 4.39 -8.24
N ARG A 139 14.42 5.43 -7.92
CA ARG A 139 14.94 6.79 -7.73
C ARG A 139 15.94 6.86 -6.56
N ILE A 140 15.61 6.22 -5.45
CA ILE A 140 16.48 6.22 -4.25
C ILE A 140 17.53 5.12 -4.25
N GLN A 141 17.56 4.25 -5.28
CA GLN A 141 18.41 3.07 -5.37
C GLN A 141 18.23 2.11 -4.18
N GLY A 142 17.02 2.10 -3.58
CA GLY A 142 16.65 1.20 -2.51
C GLY A 142 16.50 -0.24 -2.98
N ARG A 143 16.40 -1.17 -2.06
CA ARG A 143 16.31 -2.60 -2.35
C ARG A 143 14.90 -3.14 -2.27
N TYR A 144 14.19 -2.87 -1.18
CA TYR A 144 12.87 -3.45 -0.92
C TYR A 144 11.77 -2.39 -0.82
N ALA A 145 10.65 -2.68 -1.44
CA ALA A 145 9.41 -1.90 -1.28
C ALA A 145 8.28 -2.79 -0.75
N LEU A 146 7.51 -2.26 0.18
CA LEU A 146 6.25 -2.81 0.66
C LEU A 146 5.10 -1.98 0.09
N VAL A 147 4.10 -2.65 -0.45
CA VAL A 147 2.84 -2.06 -0.90
C VAL A 147 1.71 -2.72 -0.14
N THR A 148 0.84 -1.95 0.50
CA THR A 148 -0.28 -2.50 1.27
C THR A 148 -1.51 -1.61 1.24
N MET A 149 -2.68 -2.22 1.32
CA MET A 149 -3.97 -1.53 1.40
C MET A 149 -5.04 -2.38 2.10
N CYS A 150 -6.01 -1.71 2.69
CA CYS A 150 -7.23 -2.35 3.17
C CYS A 150 -8.21 -2.58 2.00
N ILE A 151 -9.09 -3.54 2.18
CA ILE A 151 -10.11 -3.92 1.20
C ILE A 151 -11.45 -3.99 1.93
N GLY A 152 -12.50 -3.55 1.29
CA GLY A 152 -13.86 -3.62 1.84
C GLY A 152 -14.26 -5.04 2.26
N GLY A 153 -15.15 -5.14 3.23
CA GLY A 153 -15.58 -6.43 3.79
C GLY A 153 -14.66 -7.02 4.86
N GLY A 154 -13.64 -6.28 5.30
CA GLY A 154 -12.72 -6.73 6.35
C GLY A 154 -11.53 -7.53 5.82
N GLN A 155 -10.84 -6.99 4.85
CA GLN A 155 -9.68 -7.65 4.24
C GLN A 155 -8.50 -6.68 4.12
N GLY A 156 -7.30 -7.24 3.97
CA GLY A 156 -6.10 -6.53 3.61
C GLY A 156 -5.21 -7.32 2.66
N ILE A 157 -4.42 -6.62 1.89
CA ILE A 157 -3.42 -7.20 1.00
C ILE A 157 -2.10 -6.46 1.17
N ALA A 158 -1.00 -7.20 1.04
CA ALA A 158 0.35 -6.64 1.02
C ALA A 158 1.21 -7.38 -0.01
N ALA A 159 2.13 -6.66 -0.63
CA ALA A 159 3.10 -7.23 -1.56
C ALA A 159 4.48 -6.63 -1.30
N ILE A 160 5.52 -7.45 -1.41
CA ILE A 160 6.91 -7.04 -1.24
C ILE A 160 7.63 -7.21 -2.59
N PHE A 161 8.30 -6.15 -2.99
CA PHE A 161 9.07 -6.09 -4.22
C PHE A 161 10.54 -5.87 -3.90
N GLU A 162 11.41 -6.51 -4.67
CA GLU A 162 12.86 -6.27 -4.66
C GLU A 162 13.27 -5.65 -5.99
N ARG A 163 14.01 -4.56 -5.94
CA ARG A 163 14.54 -3.90 -7.14
C ARG A 163 15.45 -4.87 -7.92
N ALA A 164 15.33 -4.89 -9.24
CA ALA A 164 16.14 -5.73 -10.13
C ALA A 164 17.54 -5.16 -10.39
#